data_846f8f906871fd5953184fbfc59eb5b4
#
_entry.id   846f8f906871fd5953184fbfc59eb5b4
#
_cell.length_a   1.000
_cell.length_b   1.000
_cell.length_c   1.000
_cell.angle_alpha   90.00
_cell.angle_beta   90.00
_cell.angle_gamma   90.00
#
_symmetry.space_group_name_H-M   'P 1'
#
loop_
_entity.id
_entity.type
_entity.pdbx_description
1 polymer ?
#
loop_
_entity_poly.entity_id
_entity_poly.type
_entity_poly.pdbx_seq_one_letter_code
_entity_poly.pdbx_strand_id
1 'polypeptide(L)'
;MQFESEIKELDDATRIEIGQRIQEARLAKGLSGEDLGAYLGIKGNQISRIETGKAKCSLEHIFIIAQILDCTTDYLLFGKKEHLTFSPEQVELVKLLYGSIQS
;
A
#
# COMPACT_ATOMS: atom_id res chain seq x y z
N MET A 1 -25.55 2.59 13.74
CA MET A 1 -25.52 3.02 12.34
C MET A 1 -24.87 1.96 11.49
N GLN A 2 -25.45 1.71 10.33
CA GLN A 2 -25.03 0.57 9.53
C GLN A 2 -23.63 0.69 8.96
N PHE A 3 -23.16 1.89 8.61
CA PHE A 3 -21.84 1.96 8.03
C PHE A 3 -20.71 1.82 9.05
N GLU A 4 -20.99 1.83 10.33
CA GLU A 4 -19.96 1.51 11.31
C GLU A 4 -19.54 0.05 11.22
N SER A 5 -20.46 -0.84 10.81
CA SER A 5 -20.14 -2.26 10.63
C SER A 5 -19.32 -2.50 9.36
N GLU A 6 -19.24 -1.50 8.47
CA GLU A 6 -18.46 -1.59 7.25
C GLU A 6 -17.03 -1.08 7.44
N ILE A 7 -16.74 -0.43 8.55
CA ILE A 7 -15.41 0.07 8.84
C ILE A 7 -14.54 -1.09 9.33
N LYS A 8 -13.46 -1.35 8.62
CA LYS A 8 -12.53 -2.41 8.97
C LYS A 8 -11.56 -1.92 10.03
N GLU A 9 -11.43 -2.67 11.11
CA GLU A 9 -10.45 -2.36 12.15
C GLU A 9 -9.08 -2.88 11.75
N LEU A 10 -8.05 -2.21 12.26
CA LEU A 10 -6.67 -2.66 12.08
C LEU A 10 -6.35 -3.69 13.17
N ASP A 11 -6.93 -4.87 13.03
CA ASP A 11 -6.73 -5.97 13.95
C ASP A 11 -5.51 -6.82 13.54
N ASP A 12 -5.24 -7.88 14.29
CA ASP A 12 -4.09 -8.74 14.03
C ASP A 12 -4.17 -9.39 12.65
N ALA A 13 -5.36 -9.85 12.26
CA ALA A 13 -5.54 -10.46 10.94
C ALA A 13 -5.24 -9.46 9.82
N THR A 14 -5.70 -8.24 9.95
CA THR A 14 -5.45 -7.19 8.97
C THR A 14 -3.96 -6.84 8.92
N ARG A 15 -3.30 -6.79 10.07
CA ARG A 15 -1.86 -6.51 10.12
C ARG A 15 -1.05 -7.58 9.42
N ILE A 16 -1.45 -8.84 9.56
CA ILE A 16 -0.82 -9.95 8.86
C ILE A 16 -1.00 -9.81 7.34
N GLU A 17 -2.19 -9.45 6.89
CA GLU A 17 -2.46 -9.25 5.47
C GLU A 17 -1.62 -8.12 4.89
N ILE A 18 -1.51 -7.00 5.59
CA ILE A 18 -0.66 -5.90 5.18
C ILE A 18 0.80 -6.35 5.05
N GLY A 19 1.27 -7.06 6.07
CA GLY A 19 2.63 -7.59 6.08
C GLY A 19 2.91 -8.51 4.91
N GLN A 20 1.96 -9.37 4.57
CA GLN A 20 2.08 -10.28 3.42
C GLN A 20 2.18 -9.49 2.11
N ARG A 21 1.40 -8.45 1.95
CA ARG A 21 1.47 -7.63 0.74
C ARG A 21 2.80 -6.89 0.63
N ILE A 22 3.33 -6.43 1.74
CA ILE A 22 4.66 -5.82 1.77
C ILE A 22 5.71 -6.83 1.32
N GLN A 23 5.66 -8.04 1.88
CA GLN A 23 6.62 -9.09 1.53
C GLN A 23 6.54 -9.47 0.06
N GLU A 24 5.35 -9.68 -0.47
CA GLU A 24 5.16 -10.01 -1.87
C GLU A 24 5.70 -8.92 -2.79
N ALA A 25 5.41 -7.66 -2.48
CA ALA A 25 5.90 -6.54 -3.27
C ALA A 25 7.42 -6.40 -3.18
N ARG A 26 7.99 -6.65 -2.01
CA ARG A 26 9.44 -6.64 -1.79
C ARG A 26 10.12 -7.70 -2.64
N LEU A 27 9.60 -8.92 -2.59
CA LEU A 27 10.16 -10.03 -3.36
C LEU A 27 10.02 -9.80 -4.86
N ALA A 28 8.92 -9.20 -5.29
CA ALA A 28 8.73 -8.85 -6.69
C ALA A 28 9.76 -7.82 -7.19
N LYS A 29 10.27 -6.98 -6.30
CA LYS A 29 11.34 -6.03 -6.63
C LYS A 29 12.74 -6.65 -6.51
N GLY A 30 12.84 -7.89 -6.05
CA GLY A 30 14.13 -8.54 -5.86
C GLY A 30 14.91 -8.03 -4.66
N LEU A 31 14.22 -7.44 -3.67
CA LEU A 31 14.88 -6.90 -2.50
C LEU A 31 14.84 -7.89 -1.33
N SER A 32 15.92 -7.96 -0.57
CA SER A 32 15.95 -8.69 0.69
C SER A 32 15.29 -7.85 1.79
N GLY A 33 14.98 -8.49 2.92
CA GLY A 33 14.51 -7.76 4.08
C GLY A 33 15.54 -6.74 4.58
N GLU A 34 16.81 -7.08 4.50
CA GLU A 34 17.90 -6.17 4.88
C GLU A 34 17.97 -4.97 3.93
N ASP A 35 17.78 -5.19 2.63
CA ASP A 35 17.74 -4.10 1.66
C ASP A 35 16.63 -3.11 2.00
N LEU A 36 15.44 -3.62 2.22
CA LEU A 36 14.30 -2.76 2.56
C LEU A 36 14.53 -2.06 3.89
N GLY A 37 15.06 -2.78 4.87
CA GLY A 37 15.39 -2.21 6.17
C GLY A 37 16.38 -1.07 6.09
N ALA A 38 17.36 -1.17 5.20
CA ALA A 38 18.36 -0.12 5.00
C ALA A 38 17.71 1.20 4.57
N TYR A 39 16.71 1.13 3.69
CA TYR A 39 15.97 2.34 3.28
C TYR A 39 15.19 2.97 4.42
N LEU A 40 14.75 2.15 5.37
CA LEU A 40 13.91 2.61 6.49
C LEU A 40 14.73 2.91 7.75
N GLY A 41 16.03 2.61 7.72
CA GLY A 41 16.88 2.77 8.89
C GLY A 41 16.62 1.74 9.99
N ILE A 42 16.11 0.56 9.64
CA ILE A 42 15.84 -0.52 10.58
C ILE A 42 16.48 -1.81 10.07
N LYS A 43 16.58 -2.78 10.96
CA LYS A 43 17.23 -4.06 10.65
C LYS A 43 16.28 -5.01 9.91
N GLY A 44 16.85 -5.97 9.19
CA GLY A 44 16.07 -6.96 8.45
C GLY A 44 15.13 -7.78 9.33
N ASN A 45 15.52 -8.07 10.58
CA ASN A 45 14.63 -8.78 11.50
C ASN A 45 13.40 -7.95 11.88
N GLN A 46 13.49 -6.63 11.89
CA GLN A 46 12.34 -5.77 12.09
C GLN A 46 11.41 -5.80 10.87
N ILE A 47 11.97 -5.85 9.67
CA ILE A 47 11.16 -6.03 8.46
C ILE A 47 10.41 -7.35 8.54
N SER A 48 11.08 -8.44 8.94
CA SER A 48 10.43 -9.74 9.11
C SER A 48 9.26 -9.67 10.09
N ARG A 49 9.41 -8.94 11.18
CA ARG A 49 8.35 -8.79 12.18
C ARG A 49 7.16 -7.99 11.62
N ILE A 50 7.43 -6.98 10.82
CA ILE A 50 6.38 -6.21 10.15
C ILE A 50 5.65 -7.10 9.13
N GLU A 51 6.40 -7.85 8.33
CA GLU A 51 5.83 -8.70 7.27
C GLU A 51 5.03 -9.87 7.82
N THR A 52 5.33 -10.32 9.02
CA THR A 52 4.57 -11.41 9.66
C THR A 52 3.47 -10.90 10.60
N GLY A 53 3.30 -9.60 10.67
CA GLY A 53 2.27 -8.98 11.50
C GLY A 53 2.58 -8.93 12.98
N LYS A 54 3.81 -9.26 13.37
CA LYS A 54 4.23 -9.26 14.78
C LYS A 54 4.59 -7.87 15.29
N ALA A 55 4.89 -6.94 14.40
CA ALA A 55 5.20 -5.56 14.75
C ALA A 55 4.34 -4.62 13.92
N LYS A 56 4.03 -3.48 14.50
CA LYS A 56 3.30 -2.43 13.81
C LYS A 56 4.21 -1.73 12.80
N CYS A 57 3.63 -1.35 11.67
CA CYS A 57 4.31 -0.54 10.68
C CYS A 57 3.83 0.89 10.83
N SER A 58 4.73 1.83 11.06
CA SER A 58 4.36 3.22 11.24
C SER A 58 3.87 3.82 9.91
N LEU A 59 3.14 4.91 10.00
CA LEU A 59 2.68 5.64 8.83
C LEU A 59 3.87 6.08 7.97
N GLU A 60 4.93 6.55 8.60
CA GLU A 60 6.13 6.95 7.89
C GLU A 60 6.76 5.79 7.13
N HIS A 61 6.83 4.61 7.76
CA HIS A 61 7.36 3.43 7.09
C HIS A 61 6.51 3.01 5.90
N ILE A 62 5.20 3.01 6.05
CA ILE A 62 4.29 2.67 4.94
C ILE A 62 4.48 3.63 3.76
N PHE A 63 4.61 4.91 4.07
CA PHE A 63 4.81 5.95 3.05
C PHE A 63 6.09 5.69 2.25
N ILE A 64 7.18 5.37 2.93
CA ILE A 64 8.47 5.09 2.30
C ILE A 64 8.44 3.76 1.55
N ILE A 65 7.88 2.72 2.17
CA ILE A 65 7.78 1.38 1.57
C ILE A 65 7.03 1.44 0.24
N ALA A 66 5.91 2.15 0.19
CA ALA A 66 5.11 2.26 -1.03
C ALA A 66 5.94 2.86 -2.17
N GLN A 67 6.76 3.85 -1.87
CA GLN A 67 7.61 4.47 -2.88
C GLN A 67 8.73 3.54 -3.36
N ILE A 68 9.39 2.86 -2.43
CA ILE A 68 10.49 1.95 -2.75
C ILE A 68 9.98 0.77 -3.58
N LEU A 69 8.84 0.22 -3.18
CA LEU A 69 8.27 -0.96 -3.82
C LEU A 69 7.41 -0.61 -5.04
N ASP A 70 7.27 0.67 -5.34
CA ASP A 70 6.51 1.17 -6.49
C ASP A 70 5.09 0.63 -6.50
N CYS A 71 4.43 0.74 -5.37
CA CYS A 71 3.03 0.36 -5.23
C CYS A 71 2.30 1.45 -4.45
N THR A 72 0.97 1.39 -4.46
CA THR A 72 0.16 2.38 -3.76
C THR A 72 0.00 1.99 -2.31
N THR A 73 -0.23 2.99 -1.45
CA THR A 73 -0.59 2.73 -0.07
C THR A 73 -1.93 2.01 0.02
N ASP A 74 -2.86 2.30 -0.91
CA ASP A 74 -4.13 1.60 -0.96
C ASP A 74 -3.96 0.11 -1.21
N TYR A 75 -3.04 -0.26 -2.09
CA TYR A 75 -2.75 -1.67 -2.29
C TYR A 75 -2.20 -2.29 -1.01
N LEU A 76 -1.23 -1.66 -0.38
CA LEU A 76 -0.61 -2.22 0.82
C LEU A 76 -1.60 -2.36 1.96
N LEU A 77 -2.44 -1.35 2.17
CA LEU A 77 -3.36 -1.31 3.30
C LEU A 77 -4.65 -2.08 3.06
N PHE A 78 -5.20 -2.03 1.86
CA PHE A 78 -6.51 -2.59 1.56
C PHE A 78 -6.49 -3.66 0.47
N GLY A 79 -5.36 -3.88 -0.21
CA GLY A 79 -5.27 -4.84 -1.29
C GLY A 79 -5.88 -4.37 -2.59
N LYS A 80 -6.17 -3.09 -2.74
CA LYS A 80 -6.80 -2.54 -3.93
C LYS A 80 -5.75 -2.14 -4.96
N LYS A 81 -5.69 -2.87 -6.05
CA LYS A 81 -4.69 -2.63 -7.11
C LYS A 81 -5.14 -1.65 -8.18
N GLU A 82 -6.44 -1.55 -8.41
CA GLU A 82 -6.98 -0.85 -9.56
C GLU A 82 -7.98 0.23 -9.22
N HIS A 83 -7.90 0.78 -8.02
CA HIS A 83 -8.85 1.80 -7.58
C HIS A 83 -8.79 3.08 -8.40
N LEU A 84 -7.72 3.30 -9.16
CA LEU A 84 -7.56 4.47 -10.03
C LEU A 84 -7.84 4.14 -11.49
N THR A 85 -8.36 2.95 -11.79
CA THR A 85 -8.67 2.56 -13.16
C THR A 85 -10.04 3.14 -13.55
N PHE A 86 -10.07 3.94 -14.61
CA PHE A 86 -11.29 4.52 -15.13
C PHE A 86 -11.80 3.70 -16.32
N SER A 87 -13.12 3.61 -16.44
CA SER A 87 -13.73 3.08 -17.66
C SER A 87 -13.42 4.02 -18.83
N PRO A 88 -13.52 3.54 -20.10
CA PRO A 88 -13.31 4.43 -21.25
C PRO A 88 -14.21 5.66 -21.22
N GLU A 89 -15.44 5.50 -20.76
CA GLU A 89 -16.38 6.63 -20.64
C GLU A 89 -15.93 7.63 -19.60
N GLN A 90 -15.42 7.15 -18.48
CA GLN A 90 -14.89 8.02 -17.43
C GLN A 90 -13.64 8.75 -17.88
N VAL A 91 -12.79 8.08 -18.66
CA VAL A 91 -11.57 8.70 -19.21
C VAL A 91 -11.97 9.85 -20.14
N GLU A 92 -12.96 9.64 -21.01
CA GLU A 92 -13.45 10.69 -21.90
C GLU A 92 -13.98 11.88 -21.13
N LEU A 93 -14.77 11.63 -20.08
CA LEU A 93 -15.32 12.69 -19.25
C LEU A 93 -14.21 13.51 -18.57
N VAL A 94 -13.20 12.84 -18.04
CA VAL A 94 -12.07 13.52 -17.40
C VAL A 94 -11.32 14.38 -18.41
N LYS A 95 -11.11 13.88 -19.62
CA LYS A 95 -10.45 14.64 -20.68
C LYS A 95 -11.23 15.90 -21.06
N LEU A 96 -12.54 15.78 -21.15
CA LEU A 96 -13.40 16.93 -21.48
C LEU A 96 -13.33 17.99 -20.39
N LEU A 97 -13.43 17.56 -19.12
CA LEU A 97 -13.35 18.50 -18.00
C LEU A 97 -11.99 19.16 -17.92
N TYR A 98 -10.94 18.39 -18.10
CA TYR A 98 -9.58 18.91 -18.06
C TYR A 98 -9.32 19.88 -19.21
N GLY A 99 -9.79 19.54 -20.42
CA GLY A 99 -9.68 20.40 -21.56
C GLY A 99 -10.41 21.71 -21.37
N SER A 100 -11.59 21.69 -20.76
CA SER A 100 -12.35 22.89 -20.47
C SER A 100 -11.61 23.84 -19.53
N ILE A 101 -10.92 23.29 -18.56
CA ILE A 101 -10.17 24.09 -17.60
C ILE A 101 -8.95 24.73 -18.23
N GLN A 102 -8.31 24.04 -19.17
CA GLN A 102 -7.09 24.51 -19.80
C GLN A 102 -7.33 25.44 -20.97
N SER A 103 -8.50 25.39 -21.53
CA SER A 103 -8.83 26.26 -22.65
C SER A 103 -9.31 27.61 -22.16
#